data_6af8c25e8c9c4b085c9c0d5b8ea8ddd4
#
_entry.id   6af8c25e8c9c4b085c9c0d5b8ea8ddd4
#
_cell.length_a   1.000
_cell.length_b   1.000
_cell.length_c   1.000
_cell.angle_alpha   90.00
_cell.angle_beta   90.00
_cell.angle_gamma   90.00
#
_symmetry.space_group_name_H-M   'P 1'
#
loop_
_entity.id
_entity.type
_entity.pdbx_description
1 polymer ?
#
loop_
_entity_poly.entity_id
_entity_poly.type
_entity_poly.pdbx_seq_one_letter_code
_entity_poly.pdbx_strand_id
1 'polypeptide(L)'
;MTTDQLSSNKQLVEDFIQDLFTKGDLGAVDRYLDPAFVNHDPPFPGIPDGPDGMRQAAATMRQAMPDWRSEVERLVAEDDIVVEVFTARGTHQGKLMGVPGTGRTITLRGINVFRVQGDRIVERWGRLDQLGLLQQLGLVP
;
A
#
# COMPACT_ATOMS: atom_id res chain seq x y z
N MET A 1 -22.60 -3.39 -12.52
CA MET A 1 -22.37 -2.65 -11.27
C MET A 1 -22.78 -1.20 -11.44
N THR A 2 -23.44 -0.62 -10.46
CA THR A 2 -23.95 0.75 -10.56
C THR A 2 -22.82 1.78 -10.36
N THR A 3 -23.07 3.01 -10.83
CA THR A 3 -22.16 4.13 -10.60
C THR A 3 -21.91 4.36 -9.11
N ASP A 4 -22.96 4.23 -8.27
CA ASP A 4 -22.80 4.40 -6.82
C ASP A 4 -21.94 3.32 -6.20
N GLN A 5 -22.06 2.07 -6.67
CA GLN A 5 -21.19 0.99 -6.19
C GLN A 5 -19.73 1.20 -6.60
N LEU A 6 -19.50 1.67 -7.84
CA LEU A 6 -18.14 1.99 -8.29
C LEU A 6 -17.53 3.13 -7.46
N SER A 7 -18.31 4.16 -7.16
CA SER A 7 -17.87 5.27 -6.32
C SER A 7 -17.57 4.81 -4.88
N SER A 8 -18.43 3.96 -4.32
CA SER A 8 -18.24 3.40 -2.99
C SER A 8 -16.99 2.53 -2.92
N ASN A 9 -16.75 1.73 -3.94
CA ASN A 9 -15.56 0.87 -4.01
C ASN A 9 -14.28 1.71 -4.08
N LYS A 10 -14.28 2.80 -4.86
CA LYS A 10 -13.14 3.72 -4.91
C LYS A 10 -12.89 4.37 -3.56
N GLN A 11 -13.95 4.83 -2.89
CA GLN A 11 -13.83 5.45 -1.58
C GLN A 11 -13.30 4.48 -0.54
N LEU A 12 -13.76 3.23 -0.55
CA LEU A 12 -13.29 2.18 0.35
C LEU A 12 -11.79 1.97 0.21
N VAL A 13 -11.29 1.86 -1.02
CA VAL A 13 -9.87 1.68 -1.30
C VAL A 13 -9.06 2.89 -0.84
N GLU A 14 -9.51 4.10 -1.17
CA GLU A 14 -8.82 5.32 -0.76
C GLU A 14 -8.75 5.43 0.75
N ASP A 15 -9.85 5.19 1.46
CA ASP A 15 -9.89 5.24 2.92
C ASP A 15 -8.94 4.21 3.54
N PHE A 16 -8.91 2.99 2.99
CA PHE A 16 -8.01 1.95 3.44
C PHE A 16 -6.54 2.38 3.32
N ILE A 17 -6.15 2.88 2.16
CA ILE A 17 -4.77 3.31 1.90
C ILE A 17 -4.39 4.46 2.83
N GLN A 18 -5.24 5.46 2.99
CA GLN A 18 -4.94 6.61 3.84
C GLN A 18 -4.88 6.22 5.32
N ASP A 19 -5.82 5.41 5.79
CA ASP A 19 -5.83 5.00 7.19
C ASP A 19 -4.63 4.13 7.53
N LEU A 20 -4.34 3.12 6.70
CA LEU A 20 -3.27 2.18 6.98
C LEU A 20 -1.88 2.80 6.77
N PHE A 21 -1.63 3.37 5.60
CA PHE A 21 -0.28 3.80 5.22
C PHE A 21 0.03 5.23 5.63
N THR A 22 -0.88 6.16 5.42
CA THR A 22 -0.62 7.58 5.73
C THR A 22 -0.79 7.87 7.22
N LYS A 23 -1.86 7.38 7.83
CA LYS A 23 -2.12 7.60 9.25
C LYS A 23 -1.44 6.58 10.16
N GLY A 24 -1.01 5.45 9.60
CA GLY A 24 -0.37 4.39 10.38
C GLY A 24 -1.32 3.64 11.29
N ASP A 25 -2.60 3.62 10.97
CA ASP A 25 -3.61 2.91 11.75
C ASP A 25 -3.63 1.43 11.34
N LEU A 26 -2.92 0.59 12.08
CA LEU A 26 -2.82 -0.84 11.77
C LEU A 26 -4.16 -1.56 11.92
N GLY A 27 -5.10 -1.02 12.70
CA GLY A 27 -6.45 -1.54 12.82
C GLY A 27 -7.27 -1.43 11.53
N ALA A 28 -6.83 -0.61 10.59
CA ALA A 28 -7.48 -0.51 9.27
C ALA A 28 -7.50 -1.86 8.54
N VAL A 29 -6.50 -2.71 8.78
CA VAL A 29 -6.46 -4.04 8.18
C VAL A 29 -7.72 -4.83 8.55
N ASP A 30 -8.11 -4.83 9.81
CA ASP A 30 -9.28 -5.58 10.25
C ASP A 30 -10.60 -4.93 9.80
N ARG A 31 -10.62 -3.60 9.66
CA ARG A 31 -11.83 -2.88 9.24
C ARG A 31 -12.15 -3.03 7.76
N TYR A 32 -11.12 -3.06 6.91
CA TYR A 32 -11.29 -2.97 5.46
C TYR A 32 -11.02 -4.27 4.72
N LEU A 33 -10.13 -5.13 5.23
CA LEU A 33 -9.79 -6.37 4.56
C LEU A 33 -10.68 -7.52 5.04
N ASP A 34 -11.08 -8.36 4.10
CA ASP A 34 -11.71 -9.63 4.43
C ASP A 34 -10.69 -10.53 5.15
N PRO A 35 -11.11 -11.35 6.14
CA PRO A 35 -10.18 -12.28 6.79
C PRO A 35 -9.48 -13.25 5.83
N ALA A 36 -10.10 -13.54 4.68
CA ALA A 36 -9.53 -14.40 3.64
C ALA A 36 -8.78 -13.61 2.56
N PHE A 37 -8.49 -12.33 2.80
CA PHE A 37 -7.75 -11.47 1.86
C PHE A 37 -6.44 -12.11 1.44
N VAL A 38 -6.13 -12.00 0.13
CA VAL A 38 -4.87 -12.47 -0.44
C VAL A 38 -4.16 -11.33 -1.15
N ASN A 39 -2.90 -11.09 -0.79
CA ASN A 39 -2.00 -10.20 -1.50
C ASN A 39 -1.12 -11.05 -2.42
N HIS A 40 -1.34 -10.92 -3.73
CA HIS A 40 -0.58 -11.70 -4.71
C HIS A 40 0.86 -11.20 -4.90
N ASP A 41 1.13 -9.97 -4.46
CA ASP A 41 2.45 -9.35 -4.62
C ASP A 41 2.92 -8.71 -3.31
N PRO A 42 3.27 -9.50 -2.28
CA PRO A 42 3.81 -8.93 -1.03
C PRO A 42 5.08 -8.13 -1.33
N PRO A 43 5.21 -6.90 -0.75
CA PRO A 43 6.29 -5.99 -1.15
C PRO A 43 7.67 -6.37 -0.62
N PHE A 44 7.76 -7.20 0.43
CA PHE A 44 9.03 -7.59 1.03
C PHE A 44 9.11 -9.11 1.18
N PRO A 45 10.32 -9.69 1.05
CA PRO A 45 10.51 -11.13 1.30
C PRO A 45 10.10 -11.53 2.72
N GLY A 46 9.47 -12.69 2.87
CA GLY A 46 9.08 -13.23 4.16
C GLY A 46 7.77 -12.70 4.73
N ILE A 47 7.14 -11.74 4.06
CA ILE A 47 5.83 -11.23 4.47
C ILE A 47 4.74 -12.21 4.01
N PRO A 48 3.82 -12.63 4.91
CA PRO A 48 2.69 -13.47 4.52
C PRO A 48 1.77 -12.77 3.52
N ASP A 49 0.99 -13.54 2.79
CA ASP A 49 0.08 -13.03 1.75
C ASP A 49 -1.32 -12.65 2.26
N GLY A 50 -1.56 -12.81 3.55
CA GLY A 50 -2.85 -12.49 4.18
C GLY A 50 -2.89 -11.09 4.80
N PRO A 51 -3.94 -10.81 5.59
CA PRO A 51 -4.09 -9.50 6.25
C PRO A 51 -2.91 -9.11 7.13
N ASP A 52 -2.31 -10.05 7.86
CA ASP A 52 -1.15 -9.77 8.71
C ASP A 52 0.05 -9.28 7.90
N GLY A 53 0.21 -9.77 6.67
CA GLY A 53 1.26 -9.30 5.78
C GLY A 53 1.12 -7.82 5.42
N MET A 54 -0.10 -7.36 5.19
CA MET A 54 -0.37 -5.94 4.95
C MET A 54 -0.05 -5.10 6.19
N ARG A 55 -0.38 -5.60 7.36
CA ARG A 55 -0.05 -4.95 8.63
C ARG A 55 1.44 -4.82 8.81
N GLN A 56 2.19 -5.89 8.55
CA GLN A 56 3.65 -5.91 8.64
C GLN A 56 4.30 -4.96 7.64
N ALA A 57 3.79 -4.93 6.39
CA ALA A 57 4.31 -4.03 5.36
C ALA A 57 4.13 -2.57 5.76
N ALA A 58 2.95 -2.21 6.23
CA ALA A 58 2.68 -0.84 6.69
C ALA A 58 3.56 -0.47 7.89
N ALA A 59 3.69 -1.36 8.87
CA ALA A 59 4.53 -1.13 10.03
C ALA A 59 6.01 -0.92 9.63
N THR A 60 6.51 -1.75 8.71
CA THR A 60 7.89 -1.63 8.20
C THR A 60 8.12 -0.26 7.57
N MET A 61 7.23 0.17 6.70
CA MET A 61 7.38 1.47 6.03
C MET A 61 7.30 2.63 7.03
N ARG A 62 6.42 2.57 8.00
CA ARG A 62 6.26 3.64 8.97
C ARG A 62 7.37 3.69 10.01
N GLN A 63 7.95 2.55 10.37
CA GLN A 63 9.13 2.53 11.24
C GLN A 63 10.36 3.14 10.56
N ALA A 64 10.51 2.85 9.27
CA ALA A 64 11.59 3.43 8.48
C ALA A 64 11.36 4.92 8.19
N MET A 65 10.12 5.30 7.96
CA MET A 65 9.72 6.65 7.55
C MET A 65 8.45 7.05 8.31
N PRO A 66 8.58 7.65 9.51
CA PRO A 66 7.42 8.03 10.33
C PRO A 66 6.47 9.01 9.65
N ASP A 67 6.96 9.78 8.69
CA ASP A 67 6.16 10.72 7.90
C ASP A 67 5.66 10.11 6.57
N TRP A 68 5.71 8.78 6.42
CA TRP A 68 5.24 8.10 5.22
C TRP A 68 3.80 8.50 4.90
N ARG A 69 3.58 8.87 3.65
CA ARG A 69 2.26 9.28 3.17
C ARG A 69 2.07 8.85 1.74
N SER A 70 0.88 8.39 1.42
CA SER A 70 0.53 7.99 0.06
C SER A 70 -0.40 9.03 -0.55
N GLU A 71 -0.10 9.46 -1.76
CA GLU A 71 -0.91 10.39 -2.53
C GLU A 71 -1.52 9.63 -3.69
N VAL A 72 -2.85 9.59 -3.73
CA VAL A 72 -3.60 8.94 -4.80
C VAL A 72 -3.64 9.89 -5.99
N GLU A 73 -3.06 9.47 -7.11
CA GLU A 73 -3.07 10.26 -8.34
C GLU A 73 -4.33 9.96 -9.17
N ARG A 74 -4.77 8.71 -9.17
CA ARG A 74 -5.92 8.27 -9.97
C ARG A 74 -6.54 7.02 -9.38
N LEU A 75 -7.88 6.99 -9.38
CA LEU A 75 -8.67 5.81 -9.07
C LEU A 75 -9.56 5.50 -10.26
N VAL A 76 -9.53 4.25 -10.70
CA VAL A 76 -10.38 3.75 -11.78
C VAL A 76 -11.10 2.50 -11.26
N ALA A 77 -12.40 2.43 -11.42
CA ALA A 77 -13.18 1.27 -11.00
C ALA A 77 -14.02 0.75 -12.15
N GLU A 78 -14.02 -0.57 -12.29
CA GLU A 78 -14.86 -1.31 -13.22
C GLU A 78 -15.22 -2.64 -12.58
N ASP A 79 -16.51 -2.99 -12.61
CA ASP A 79 -17.02 -4.17 -11.91
C ASP A 79 -16.59 -4.15 -10.43
N ASP A 80 -15.99 -5.22 -9.93
CA ASP A 80 -15.50 -5.32 -8.55
C ASP A 80 -14.03 -4.95 -8.38
N ILE A 81 -13.42 -4.37 -9.42
CA ILE A 81 -12.00 -4.01 -9.45
C ILE A 81 -11.82 -2.50 -9.29
N VAL A 82 -10.86 -2.12 -8.45
CA VAL A 82 -10.40 -0.73 -8.30
C VAL A 82 -8.91 -0.69 -8.58
N VAL A 83 -8.50 0.20 -9.48
CA VAL A 83 -7.09 0.47 -9.79
C VAL A 83 -6.70 1.80 -9.16
N GLU A 84 -5.63 1.78 -8.38
CA GLU A 84 -5.08 2.96 -7.74
C GLU A 84 -3.69 3.24 -8.30
N VAL A 85 -3.50 4.41 -8.89
CA VAL A 85 -2.18 4.93 -9.25
C VAL A 85 -1.76 5.91 -8.16
N PHE A 86 -0.58 5.69 -7.58
CA PHE A 86 -0.16 6.47 -6.42
C PHE A 86 1.32 6.83 -6.45
N THR A 87 1.66 7.86 -5.68
CA THR A 87 3.03 8.21 -5.32
C THR A 87 3.08 8.36 -3.79
N ALA A 88 3.97 7.61 -3.16
CA ALA A 88 4.17 7.70 -1.72
C ALA A 88 5.55 8.27 -1.43
N ARG A 89 5.67 9.01 -0.32
CA ARG A 89 6.91 9.68 0.09
C ARG A 89 7.09 9.61 1.58
N GLY A 90 8.35 9.59 1.98
CA GLY A 90 8.72 9.70 3.38
C GLY A 90 10.18 10.06 3.53
N THR A 91 10.58 10.45 4.73
CA THR A 91 11.97 10.74 5.08
C THR A 91 12.58 9.49 5.71
N HIS A 92 13.66 8.98 5.12
CA HIS A 92 14.33 7.74 5.53
C HIS A 92 15.11 7.99 6.82
N GLN A 93 14.51 7.69 7.95
CA GLN A 93 15.07 7.89 9.27
C GLN A 93 15.46 6.60 9.98
N GLY A 94 14.67 5.54 9.77
CA GLY A 94 14.91 4.22 10.33
C GLY A 94 15.43 3.25 9.30
N LYS A 95 15.84 2.07 9.75
CA LYS A 95 16.38 1.03 8.88
C LYS A 95 15.31 0.52 7.90
N LEU A 96 15.66 0.44 6.61
CA LEU A 96 14.81 -0.12 5.57
C LEU A 96 15.65 -1.04 4.68
N MET A 97 15.22 -2.29 4.53
CA MET A 97 15.91 -3.30 3.70
C MET A 97 17.40 -3.40 4.04
N GLY A 98 17.73 -3.31 5.33
CA GLY A 98 19.10 -3.38 5.80
C GLY A 98 19.87 -2.06 5.72
N VAL A 99 19.31 -1.01 5.15
CA VAL A 99 20.00 0.30 5.01
C VAL A 99 19.60 1.20 6.17
N PRO A 100 20.57 1.67 6.98
CA PRO A 100 20.30 2.64 8.03
C PRO A 100 19.75 3.96 7.47
N GLY A 101 19.05 4.72 8.29
CA GLY A 101 18.46 6.00 7.88
C GLY A 101 19.46 6.94 7.21
N THR A 102 19.10 7.43 6.02
CA THR A 102 19.94 8.32 5.22
C THR A 102 19.55 9.79 5.37
N GLY A 103 18.39 10.08 5.95
CA GLY A 103 17.83 11.43 6.00
C GLY A 103 17.26 11.91 4.67
N ARG A 104 17.30 11.08 3.62
CA ARG A 104 16.81 11.45 2.30
C ARG A 104 15.30 11.26 2.20
N THR A 105 14.67 12.04 1.32
CA THR A 105 13.29 11.77 0.91
C THR A 105 13.30 10.59 -0.06
N ILE A 106 12.51 9.57 0.28
CA ILE A 106 12.29 8.40 -0.57
C ILE A 106 10.92 8.55 -1.24
N THR A 107 10.89 8.31 -2.54
CA THR A 107 9.66 8.34 -3.32
C THR A 107 9.40 6.95 -3.91
N LEU A 108 8.21 6.42 -3.68
CA LEU A 108 7.78 5.14 -4.25
C LEU A 108 6.54 5.38 -5.12
N ARG A 109 6.66 5.03 -6.39
CA ARG A 109 5.54 5.08 -7.33
C ARG A 109 5.02 3.69 -7.59
N GLY A 110 3.73 3.57 -7.76
CA GLY A 110 3.16 2.26 -8.02
C GLY A 110 1.73 2.29 -8.46
N ILE A 111 1.26 1.09 -8.77
CA ILE A 111 -0.12 0.81 -9.13
C ILE A 111 -0.57 -0.36 -8.28
N ASN A 112 -1.67 -0.18 -7.58
CA ASN A 112 -2.37 -1.25 -6.88
C ASN A 112 -3.66 -1.59 -7.62
N VAL A 113 -3.96 -2.87 -7.68
CA VAL A 113 -5.25 -3.37 -8.16
C VAL A 113 -5.91 -4.12 -7.01
N PHE A 114 -7.12 -3.73 -6.67
CA PHE A 114 -7.88 -4.36 -5.58
C PHE A 114 -9.18 -4.95 -6.12
N ARG A 115 -9.55 -6.11 -5.58
CA ARG A 115 -10.90 -6.66 -5.75
C ARG A 115 -11.70 -6.37 -4.49
N VAL A 116 -12.91 -5.88 -4.69
CA VAL A 116 -13.84 -5.53 -3.60
C VAL A 116 -15.06 -6.43 -3.70
N GLN A 117 -15.47 -7.04 -2.59
CA GLN A 117 -16.70 -7.80 -2.49
C GLN A 117 -17.50 -7.30 -1.27
N GLY A 118 -18.72 -6.87 -1.51
CA GLY A 118 -19.49 -6.18 -0.48
C GLY A 118 -18.79 -4.88 -0.09
N ASP A 119 -18.47 -4.76 1.17
CA ASP A 119 -17.75 -3.61 1.73
C ASP A 119 -16.35 -3.98 2.21
N ARG A 120 -15.76 -5.06 1.64
CA ARG A 120 -14.44 -5.57 2.03
C ARG A 120 -13.53 -5.73 0.84
N ILE A 121 -12.25 -5.50 1.06
CA ILE A 121 -11.20 -5.76 0.06
C ILE A 121 -10.78 -7.20 0.23
N VAL A 122 -10.81 -7.98 -0.85
CA VAL A 122 -10.57 -9.44 -0.82
C VAL A 122 -9.27 -9.86 -1.50
N GLU A 123 -8.74 -9.06 -2.44
CA GLU A 123 -7.49 -9.38 -3.15
C GLU A 123 -6.75 -8.11 -3.52
N ARG A 124 -5.43 -8.24 -3.63
CA ARG A 124 -4.56 -7.19 -4.14
C ARG A 124 -3.51 -7.75 -5.08
N TRP A 125 -3.29 -7.04 -6.18
CA TRP A 125 -2.11 -7.16 -7.04
C TRP A 125 -1.39 -5.81 -7.01
N GLY A 126 -0.06 -5.82 -7.07
CA GLY A 126 0.71 -4.58 -7.04
C GLY A 126 1.83 -4.57 -8.06
N ARG A 127 2.08 -3.40 -8.60
CA ARG A 127 3.25 -3.12 -9.44
C ARG A 127 3.91 -1.86 -8.91
N LEU A 128 4.98 -2.06 -8.16
CA LEU A 128 5.72 -0.97 -7.53
C LEU A 128 7.03 -0.73 -8.29
N ASP A 129 7.48 0.51 -8.30
CA ASP A 129 8.82 0.84 -8.82
C ASP A 129 9.87 0.44 -7.79
N GLN A 130 10.08 -0.87 -7.67
CA GLN A 130 11.05 -1.42 -6.71
C GLN A 130 12.49 -1.08 -7.13
N LEU A 131 12.78 -1.05 -8.42
CA LEU A 131 14.10 -0.65 -8.87
C LEU A 131 14.43 0.78 -8.43
N GLY A 132 13.50 1.71 -8.61
CA GLY A 132 13.67 3.08 -8.14
C GLY A 132 13.88 3.17 -6.65
N LEU A 133 13.16 2.37 -5.87
CA LEU A 133 13.37 2.31 -4.42
C LEU A 133 14.77 1.81 -4.08
N LEU A 134 15.21 0.72 -4.69
CA LEU A 134 16.55 0.16 -4.46
C LEU A 134 17.66 1.14 -4.85
N GLN A 135 17.48 1.88 -5.95
CA GLN A 135 18.43 2.92 -6.37
C GLN A 135 18.51 4.05 -5.34
N GLN A 136 17.38 4.50 -4.82
CA GLN A 136 17.35 5.56 -3.79
C GLN A 136 18.01 5.11 -2.49
N LEU A 137 17.92 3.83 -2.16
CA LEU A 137 18.57 3.25 -0.99
C LEU A 137 20.05 2.94 -1.22
N GLY A 138 20.55 3.06 -2.45
CA GLY A 138 21.94 2.76 -2.79
C GLY A 138 22.25 1.26 -2.88
N LEU A 139 21.24 0.40 -2.98
CA LEU A 139 21.41 -1.04 -3.06
C LEU A 139 21.73 -1.52 -4.49
N VAL A 140 21.42 -0.71 -5.49
CA VAL A 140 21.73 -0.95 -6.91
C VAL A 140 22.17 0.36 -7.56
N PRO A 141 22.94 0.31 -8.66
CA PRO A 141 23.39 1.51 -9.39
C PRO A 141 22.26 2.38 -9.95
#